data_10639201a3f86e300f01dc769f103e74
#
_entry.id   10639201a3f86e300f01dc769f103e74
#
_cell.length_a   1.000
_cell.length_b   1.000
_cell.length_c   1.000
_cell.angle_alpha   90.00
_cell.angle_beta   90.00
_cell.angle_gamma   90.00
#
_symmetry.space_group_name_H-M   'P 1'
#
loop_
_entity.id
_entity.type
_entity.pdbx_description
1 polymer ?
#
loop_
_entity_poly.entity_id
_entity_poly.type
_entity_poly.pdbx_seq_one_letter_code
_entity_poly.pdbx_strand_id
1 'polypeptide(L)'
;MDVVNKGIQKALILWLSGIRLENLRALPEVESLMQDGVMVELDPSPITGPQAQYYQILSGRLPAHFGFFDTLLPLCRLPHPQQGISGYTIVEESAGRDAPPEMLPDLLRNAGWTVEHEEISSAELLNCMQGLTQVETTLATCKIVKCTVGAEFIARTTTIPDALRMARSWVGQTGLLAVLSDIQPAPVKRFVNINNFLAEMGVIERDEQSHLIKWPNTLAYYAGHGQLWINLLGRDPQGAVHPQDEYEEVCDTLVKALPTKLRDPETGAQVIERVYRKEELYSNEYLFCAPDLIVVFKPGYLPSPQSTRLGLYEQTFTVPTAGETAMAGAHPSMVSGFLLAVAPTLASGVSLLDHAPLTSAVPTLLHALNVEYVNMDSPAVSALFSPAYLETHPIRTDAQGQELSEEDEELVIGRLRDLGYI
;
A
#
# COMPACT_ATOMS: atom_id res chain seq x y z
N MET A 1 20.75 23.95 -27.60
CA MET A 1 21.56 22.79 -27.14
C MET A 1 22.02 22.89 -25.66
N ASP A 2 21.45 23.78 -24.82
CA ASP A 2 21.98 24.03 -23.46
C ASP A 2 20.94 23.87 -22.33
N VAL A 3 19.86 23.14 -22.53
CA VAL A 3 18.83 22.95 -21.50
C VAL A 3 19.09 21.69 -20.64
N VAL A 4 19.94 20.77 -21.12
CA VAL A 4 20.19 19.48 -20.43
C VAL A 4 21.18 19.61 -19.25
N ASN A 5 21.86 20.73 -19.08
CA ASN A 5 22.92 20.85 -18.08
C ASN A 5 22.52 21.58 -16.78
N LYS A 6 21.30 22.06 -16.66
CA LYS A 6 20.72 22.46 -15.37
C LYS A 6 19.65 21.44 -15.03
N GLY A 7 19.94 20.54 -14.10
CA GLY A 7 18.98 19.55 -13.60
C GLY A 7 17.63 20.19 -13.23
N ILE A 8 16.61 19.39 -13.07
CA ILE A 8 15.27 19.85 -12.66
C ILE A 8 15.41 20.64 -11.35
N GLN A 9 14.85 21.85 -11.31
CA GLN A 9 14.92 22.74 -10.15
C GLN A 9 13.58 22.88 -9.42
N LYS A 10 12.48 22.52 -10.09
CA LYS A 10 11.13 22.55 -9.52
C LYS A 10 10.44 21.23 -9.76
N ALA A 11 9.90 20.64 -8.71
CA ALA A 11 9.09 19.44 -8.78
C ALA A 11 7.79 19.63 -8.01
N LEU A 12 6.68 19.16 -8.56
CA LEU A 12 5.42 19.07 -7.88
C LEU A 12 4.87 17.66 -8.04
N ILE A 13 4.61 17.02 -6.92
CA ILE A 13 3.98 15.70 -6.85
C ILE A 13 2.61 15.88 -6.23
N LEU A 14 1.59 15.69 -7.03
CA LEU A 14 0.19 15.77 -6.62
C LEU A 14 -0.36 14.36 -6.43
N TRP A 15 -0.47 13.94 -5.18
CA TRP A 15 -1.05 12.65 -4.83
C TRP A 15 -2.55 12.79 -4.62
N LEU A 16 -3.33 12.35 -5.59
CA LEU A 16 -4.78 12.35 -5.58
C LEU A 16 -5.29 10.98 -5.11
N SER A 17 -5.40 10.80 -3.80
CA SER A 17 -5.87 9.54 -3.22
C SER A 17 -7.36 9.35 -3.46
N GLY A 18 -7.75 8.16 -3.94
CA GLY A 18 -9.15 7.80 -4.18
C GLY A 18 -9.71 8.21 -5.54
N ILE A 19 -8.88 8.69 -6.47
CA ILE A 19 -9.34 9.06 -7.82
C ILE A 19 -9.10 7.91 -8.82
N ARG A 20 -10.07 7.69 -9.70
CA ARG A 20 -9.93 6.73 -10.81
C ARG A 20 -9.30 7.39 -12.04
N LEU A 21 -8.39 6.67 -12.69
CA LEU A 21 -7.78 7.12 -13.95
C LEU A 21 -8.85 7.44 -15.02
N GLU A 22 -9.90 6.63 -15.11
CA GLU A 22 -11.01 6.84 -16.05
C GLU A 22 -11.68 8.21 -15.89
N ASN A 23 -11.83 8.67 -14.63
CA ASN A 23 -12.41 9.97 -14.33
C ASN A 23 -11.50 11.13 -14.73
N LEU A 24 -10.17 10.90 -14.68
CA LEU A 24 -9.18 11.90 -15.08
C LEU A 24 -8.99 11.95 -16.60
N ARG A 25 -8.99 10.82 -17.29
CA ARG A 25 -8.81 10.76 -18.76
C ARG A 25 -9.80 11.60 -19.55
N ALA A 26 -10.99 11.88 -18.98
CA ALA A 26 -11.99 12.74 -19.60
C ALA A 26 -11.65 14.24 -19.52
N LEU A 27 -10.60 14.63 -18.78
CA LEU A 27 -10.20 16.01 -18.58
C LEU A 27 -9.16 16.43 -19.64
N PRO A 28 -9.40 17.53 -20.40
CA PRO A 28 -8.46 18.01 -21.43
C PRO A 28 -7.04 18.25 -20.92
N GLU A 29 -6.89 18.72 -19.68
CA GLU A 29 -5.60 18.95 -19.03
C GLU A 29 -4.83 17.63 -18.84
N VAL A 30 -5.51 16.57 -18.51
CA VAL A 30 -4.91 15.22 -18.35
C VAL A 30 -4.52 14.65 -19.71
N GLU A 31 -5.36 14.83 -20.73
CA GLU A 31 -5.03 14.44 -22.11
C GLU A 31 -3.75 15.14 -22.58
N SER A 32 -3.62 16.44 -22.34
CA SER A 32 -2.42 17.19 -22.65
C SER A 32 -1.18 16.67 -21.89
N LEU A 33 -1.31 16.38 -20.60
CA LEU A 33 -0.23 15.81 -19.81
C LEU A 33 0.19 14.41 -20.30
N MET A 34 -0.76 13.60 -20.79
CA MET A 34 -0.46 12.27 -21.36
C MET A 34 0.24 12.38 -22.72
N GLN A 35 -0.05 13.42 -23.52
CA GLN A 35 0.62 13.66 -24.78
C GLN A 35 2.06 14.16 -24.58
N ASP A 36 2.28 15.03 -23.57
CA ASP A 36 3.57 15.65 -23.28
C ASP A 36 4.46 14.78 -22.39
N GLY A 37 3.93 13.77 -21.74
CA GLY A 37 4.59 13.00 -20.70
C GLY A 37 4.36 11.50 -20.78
N VAL A 38 4.38 10.87 -19.62
CA VAL A 38 4.29 9.42 -19.47
C VAL A 38 3.19 9.04 -18.49
N MET A 39 2.58 7.89 -18.71
CA MET A 39 1.60 7.30 -17.81
C MET A 39 1.87 5.80 -17.65
N VAL A 40 1.76 5.31 -16.41
CA VAL A 40 1.82 3.88 -16.09
C VAL A 40 0.77 3.56 -15.03
N GLU A 41 0.11 2.42 -15.18
CA GLU A 41 -0.75 1.86 -14.13
C GLU A 41 0.11 1.15 -13.09
N LEU A 42 -0.24 1.33 -11.81
CA LEU A 42 0.53 0.83 -10.68
C LEU A 42 -0.28 -0.24 -9.96
N ASP A 43 0.22 -1.46 -9.95
CA ASP A 43 -0.40 -2.53 -9.20
C ASP A 43 -0.26 -2.29 -7.70
N PRO A 44 -1.37 -2.35 -6.96
CA PRO A 44 -1.28 -2.33 -5.52
C PRO A 44 -0.51 -3.56 -5.06
N SER A 45 0.37 -3.37 -4.09
CA SER A 45 0.86 -4.52 -3.35
C SER A 45 -0.30 -5.25 -2.69
N PRO A 46 -0.27 -6.58 -2.64
CA PRO A 46 -1.25 -7.27 -1.87
C PRO A 46 -1.17 -6.78 -0.42
N ILE A 47 -2.12 -6.04 -0.06
CA ILE A 47 -2.73 -5.73 1.21
C ILE A 47 -1.81 -5.40 2.35
N THR A 48 -1.86 -4.16 2.59
CA THR A 48 -1.51 -3.55 3.86
C THR A 48 -2.68 -2.67 4.25
N GLY A 49 -2.84 -2.38 5.52
CA GLY A 49 -3.77 -1.36 5.95
C GLY A 49 -3.37 0.03 5.44
N PRO A 50 -4.19 1.04 5.69
CA PRO A 50 -4.01 2.38 5.12
C PRO A 50 -2.67 3.04 5.48
N GLN A 51 -2.17 2.82 6.69
CA GLN A 51 -0.92 3.41 7.16
C GLN A 51 0.30 2.75 6.51
N ALA A 52 0.32 1.42 6.44
CA ALA A 52 1.40 0.69 5.78
C ALA A 52 1.44 1.03 4.29
N GLN A 53 0.29 1.20 3.65
CA GLN A 53 0.20 1.65 2.28
C GLN A 53 0.74 3.08 2.09
N TYR A 54 0.43 3.99 3.01
CA TYR A 54 0.98 5.33 3.02
C TYR A 54 2.52 5.31 3.06
N TYR A 55 3.10 4.51 3.97
CA TYR A 55 4.55 4.35 4.02
C TYR A 55 5.12 3.71 2.75
N GLN A 56 4.46 2.70 2.22
CA GLN A 56 4.88 2.04 0.99
C GLN A 56 4.95 3.00 -0.21
N ILE A 57 3.92 3.84 -0.39
CA ILE A 57 3.87 4.82 -1.49
C ILE A 57 4.98 5.85 -1.37
N LEU A 58 5.28 6.32 -0.17
CA LEU A 58 6.27 7.38 0.05
C LEU A 58 7.69 6.84 0.23
N SER A 59 7.88 5.59 0.60
CA SER A 59 9.23 4.99 0.74
C SER A 59 9.66 4.20 -0.48
N GLY A 60 8.75 3.73 -1.32
CA GLY A 60 9.04 2.77 -2.39
C GLY A 60 9.40 1.37 -1.88
N ARG A 61 9.03 1.04 -0.63
CA ARG A 61 9.40 -0.19 0.06
C ARG A 61 8.19 -0.94 0.56
N LEU A 62 8.29 -2.27 0.60
CA LEU A 62 7.24 -3.14 1.15
C LEU A 62 7.19 -3.09 2.68
N PRO A 63 6.05 -3.42 3.30
CA PRO A 63 5.88 -3.42 4.75
C PRO A 63 6.92 -4.23 5.52
N ALA A 64 7.39 -5.34 4.97
CA ALA A 64 8.43 -6.16 5.59
C ALA A 64 9.81 -5.48 5.68
N HIS A 65 10.01 -4.37 5.00
CA HIS A 65 11.22 -3.57 5.08
C HIS A 65 11.25 -2.67 6.33
N PHE A 66 10.08 -2.28 6.83
CA PHE A 66 9.96 -1.37 7.96
C PHE A 66 9.15 -1.95 9.14
N GLY A 67 8.62 -3.17 9.00
CA GLY A 67 7.99 -3.91 10.10
C GLY A 67 6.59 -3.47 10.49
N PHE A 68 5.92 -2.66 9.69
CA PHE A 68 4.60 -2.14 9.99
C PHE A 68 3.55 -2.65 8.99
N PHE A 69 2.53 -3.36 9.49
CA PHE A 69 1.52 -4.03 8.67
C PHE A 69 0.07 -3.60 8.98
N ASP A 70 -0.16 -2.53 9.74
CA ASP A 70 -1.49 -2.14 10.24
C ASP A 70 -2.25 -3.31 10.89
N THR A 71 -1.57 -4.10 11.68
CA THR A 71 -2.14 -5.32 12.23
C THR A 71 -3.13 -5.01 13.33
N LEU A 72 -4.35 -5.51 13.19
CA LEU A 72 -5.35 -5.52 14.24
C LEU A 72 -5.19 -6.83 15.03
N LEU A 73 -4.58 -6.78 16.20
CA LEU A 73 -4.38 -7.96 17.03
C LEU A 73 -5.61 -8.25 17.90
N PRO A 74 -6.02 -9.50 18.01
CA PRO A 74 -7.04 -9.89 18.98
C PRO A 74 -6.53 -9.67 20.40
N LEU A 75 -7.46 -9.36 21.32
CA LEU A 75 -7.15 -9.12 22.74
C LEU A 75 -6.31 -10.22 23.41
N CYS A 76 -6.41 -11.46 22.92
CA CYS A 76 -5.62 -12.58 23.43
C CYS A 76 -4.11 -12.43 23.21
N ARG A 77 -3.67 -11.59 22.27
CA ARG A 77 -2.26 -11.27 22.01
C ARG A 77 -1.72 -10.15 22.87
N LEU A 78 -2.58 -9.42 23.57
CA LEU A 78 -2.15 -8.33 24.43
C LEU A 78 -1.59 -8.89 25.76
N PRO A 79 -0.45 -8.41 26.25
CA PRO A 79 0.08 -8.84 27.54
C PRO A 79 -0.84 -8.52 28.72
N HIS A 80 -1.70 -7.50 28.58
CA HIS A 80 -2.70 -7.11 29.56
C HIS A 80 -3.99 -6.72 28.83
N PRO A 81 -4.99 -7.64 28.73
CA PRO A 81 -6.28 -7.30 28.15
C PRO A 81 -6.96 -6.21 28.99
N GLN A 82 -7.23 -5.07 28.39
CA GLN A 82 -8.04 -4.04 29.04
C GLN A 82 -9.46 -4.55 29.21
N GLN A 83 -9.94 -4.61 30.45
CA GLN A 83 -11.30 -5.04 30.75
C GLN A 83 -12.31 -4.10 30.09
N GLY A 84 -13.22 -4.64 29.33
CA GLY A 84 -14.41 -3.93 28.85
C GLY A 84 -14.42 -3.50 27.38
N ILE A 85 -13.39 -3.78 26.59
CA ILE A 85 -13.41 -3.47 25.15
C ILE A 85 -13.67 -4.77 24.39
N SER A 86 -14.90 -4.94 23.89
CA SER A 86 -15.22 -5.97 22.90
C SER A 86 -14.65 -5.52 21.57
N GLY A 87 -13.48 -6.01 21.18
CA GLY A 87 -12.90 -5.67 19.89
C GLY A 87 -11.39 -5.89 19.86
N TYR A 88 -10.85 -5.70 18.67
CA TYR A 88 -9.42 -5.66 18.43
C TYR A 88 -8.88 -4.29 18.90
N THR A 89 -7.71 -4.30 19.48
CA THR A 89 -6.95 -3.06 19.68
C THR A 89 -6.02 -2.94 18.48
N ILE A 90 -5.98 -1.77 17.86
CA ILE A 90 -4.91 -1.44 16.92
C ILE A 90 -3.65 -1.37 17.77
N VAL A 91 -2.79 -2.34 17.63
CA VAL A 91 -1.46 -2.28 18.20
C VAL A 91 -0.58 -1.70 17.10
N GLU A 92 -0.23 -0.43 17.23
CA GLU A 92 0.88 0.16 16.50
C GLU A 92 2.19 -0.44 17.06
N GLU A 93 2.36 -1.74 16.91
CA GLU A 93 3.64 -2.36 17.15
C GLU A 93 4.49 -2.22 15.88
N SER A 94 5.27 -1.16 15.84
CA SER A 94 6.50 -1.15 15.09
C SER A 94 7.43 -2.17 15.77
N ALA A 95 7.41 -3.41 15.32
CA ALA A 95 8.30 -4.43 15.87
C ALA A 95 9.73 -4.01 15.62
N GLY A 96 10.31 -3.33 16.60
CA GLY A 96 11.75 -3.05 16.65
C GLY A 96 12.27 -1.83 15.90
N ARG A 97 11.44 -1.00 15.26
CA ARG A 97 11.87 0.32 14.74
C ARG A 97 11.19 1.45 15.47
N ASP A 98 11.99 2.29 16.11
CA ASP A 98 11.54 3.52 16.78
C ASP A 98 11.22 4.66 15.79
N ALA A 99 11.41 4.47 14.49
CA ALA A 99 11.24 5.50 13.47
C ALA A 99 10.54 4.96 12.21
N PRO A 100 9.67 5.77 11.57
CA PRO A 100 9.12 5.43 10.26
C PRO A 100 10.23 5.22 9.22
N PRO A 101 9.95 4.51 8.11
CA PRO A 101 10.93 4.36 7.04
C PRO A 101 11.29 5.73 6.45
N GLU A 102 12.51 5.84 5.92
CA GLU A 102 12.91 7.03 5.15
C GLU A 102 11.99 7.17 3.93
N MET A 103 11.29 8.29 3.84
CA MET A 103 10.27 8.56 2.83
C MET A 103 10.81 9.49 1.73
N LEU A 104 10.10 9.58 0.61
CA LEU A 104 10.45 10.47 -0.51
C LEU A 104 10.79 11.91 -0.09
N PRO A 105 10.05 12.57 0.83
CA PRO A 105 10.45 13.89 1.32
C PRO A 105 11.83 13.90 1.95
N ASP A 106 12.21 12.86 2.68
CA ASP A 106 13.48 12.77 3.39
C ASP A 106 14.62 12.48 2.42
N LEU A 107 14.41 11.56 1.49
CA LEU A 107 15.36 11.26 0.41
C LEU A 107 15.68 12.51 -0.42
N LEU A 108 14.69 13.32 -0.74
CA LEU A 108 14.88 14.57 -1.47
C LEU A 108 15.62 15.62 -0.62
N ARG A 109 15.28 15.75 0.68
CA ARG A 109 16.01 16.67 1.59
C ARG A 109 17.46 16.27 1.73
N ASN A 110 17.74 14.98 1.87
CA ASN A 110 19.11 14.45 1.96
C ASN A 110 19.91 14.72 0.66
N ALA A 111 19.23 14.75 -0.48
CA ALA A 111 19.80 15.14 -1.77
C ALA A 111 19.91 16.68 -2.00
N GLY A 112 19.61 17.50 -0.97
CA GLY A 112 19.74 18.96 -1.02
C GLY A 112 18.53 19.73 -1.57
N TRP A 113 17.36 19.06 -1.70
CA TRP A 113 16.13 19.73 -2.10
C TRP A 113 15.45 20.41 -0.90
N THR A 114 14.86 21.57 -1.14
CA THR A 114 13.86 22.14 -0.22
C THR A 114 12.53 21.44 -0.47
N VAL A 115 11.99 20.76 0.54
CA VAL A 115 10.77 19.95 0.39
C VAL A 115 9.68 20.42 1.32
N GLU A 116 8.54 20.79 0.73
CA GLU A 116 7.27 21.00 1.42
C GLU A 116 6.39 19.79 1.20
N HIS A 117 5.79 19.26 2.27
CA HIS A 117 4.85 18.15 2.21
C HIS A 117 3.59 18.53 2.99
N GLU A 118 2.45 18.50 2.33
CA GLU A 118 1.15 18.86 2.88
C GLU A 118 0.10 17.80 2.59
N GLU A 119 -0.74 17.51 3.57
CA GLU A 119 -1.96 16.72 3.40
C GLU A 119 -3.17 17.64 3.52
N ILE A 120 -4.01 17.64 2.50
CA ILE A 120 -5.13 18.57 2.38
C ILE A 120 -6.42 17.85 1.98
N SER A 121 -7.54 18.46 2.26
CA SER A 121 -8.83 18.06 1.71
C SER A 121 -8.99 18.56 0.26
N SER A 122 -9.90 17.95 -0.48
CA SER A 122 -10.24 18.39 -1.83
C SER A 122 -10.75 19.83 -1.92
N ALA A 123 -11.36 20.35 -0.84
CA ALA A 123 -11.82 21.75 -0.76
C ALA A 123 -10.66 22.76 -0.69
N GLU A 124 -9.52 22.35 -0.18
CA GLU A 124 -8.33 23.20 0.02
C GLU A 124 -7.38 23.19 -1.20
N LEU A 125 -7.59 22.25 -2.15
CA LEU A 125 -6.66 22.01 -3.27
C LEU A 125 -6.36 23.30 -4.07
N LEU A 126 -7.36 24.07 -4.45
CA LEU A 126 -7.14 25.31 -5.22
C LEU A 126 -6.39 26.37 -4.40
N ASN A 127 -6.70 26.52 -3.12
CA ASN A 127 -5.99 27.47 -2.27
C ASN A 127 -4.52 27.07 -2.13
N CYS A 128 -4.22 25.78 -1.96
CA CYS A 128 -2.87 25.26 -1.93
C CYS A 128 -2.13 25.57 -3.25
N MET A 129 -2.78 25.32 -4.41
CA MET A 129 -2.20 25.63 -5.71
C MET A 129 -1.98 27.12 -5.94
N GLN A 130 -2.88 28.00 -5.47
CA GLN A 130 -2.69 29.47 -5.52
C GLN A 130 -1.47 29.91 -4.72
N GLY A 131 -1.18 29.25 -3.58
CA GLY A 131 0.03 29.50 -2.79
C GLY A 131 1.34 29.22 -3.52
N LEU A 132 1.35 28.33 -4.54
CA LEU A 132 2.55 28.01 -5.31
C LEU A 132 3.15 29.21 -6.06
N THR A 133 2.34 30.16 -6.47
CA THR A 133 2.77 31.29 -7.33
C THR A 133 3.67 32.28 -6.62
N GLN A 134 3.82 32.22 -5.30
CA GLN A 134 4.49 33.22 -4.48
C GLN A 134 5.94 32.87 -4.11
N VAL A 135 6.45 31.68 -4.43
CA VAL A 135 7.78 31.25 -3.99
C VAL A 135 8.78 31.35 -5.15
N GLU A 136 9.55 32.44 -5.20
CA GLU A 136 10.80 32.51 -5.97
C GLU A 136 11.91 31.86 -5.14
N THR A 137 12.36 30.66 -5.54
CA THR A 137 13.45 29.95 -4.87
C THR A 137 14.69 29.87 -5.76
N THR A 138 15.84 30.12 -5.17
CA THR A 138 17.15 29.92 -5.80
C THR A 138 17.66 28.47 -5.67
N LEU A 139 16.99 27.66 -4.85
CA LEU A 139 17.33 26.27 -4.57
C LEU A 139 16.32 25.33 -5.26
N ALA A 140 16.75 24.11 -5.51
CA ALA A 140 15.86 23.07 -6.00
C ALA A 140 14.72 22.83 -4.99
N THR A 141 13.48 22.94 -5.44
CA THR A 141 12.29 22.89 -4.60
C THR A 141 11.33 21.82 -5.08
N CYS A 142 10.93 20.95 -4.17
CA CYS A 142 9.88 19.96 -4.39
C CYS A 142 8.70 20.25 -3.47
N LYS A 143 7.49 20.28 -4.02
CA LYS A 143 6.26 20.31 -3.24
C LYS A 143 5.52 18.99 -3.46
N ILE A 144 5.14 18.33 -2.36
CA ILE A 144 4.35 17.11 -2.35
C ILE A 144 3.02 17.45 -1.69
N VAL A 145 1.93 17.28 -2.42
CA VAL A 145 0.58 17.58 -1.94
C VAL A 145 -0.26 16.31 -2.04
N LYS A 146 -0.61 15.75 -0.89
CA LYS A 146 -1.57 14.65 -0.80
C LYS A 146 -2.96 15.23 -0.62
N CYS A 147 -3.85 14.91 -1.55
CA CYS A 147 -5.25 15.33 -1.53
C CYS A 147 -6.15 14.12 -1.54
N THR A 148 -6.97 13.94 -0.52
CA THR A 148 -8.00 12.90 -0.49
C THR A 148 -9.22 13.39 -1.27
N VAL A 149 -9.57 12.65 -2.34
CA VAL A 149 -10.64 13.02 -3.26
C VAL A 149 -11.85 12.13 -3.03
N GLY A 150 -12.96 12.72 -2.59
CA GLY A 150 -14.24 12.01 -2.44
C GLY A 150 -14.93 11.81 -3.79
N ALA A 151 -15.70 10.72 -3.93
CA ALA A 151 -16.42 10.38 -5.16
C ALA A 151 -17.35 11.49 -5.68
N GLU A 152 -17.96 12.27 -4.78
CA GLU A 152 -18.83 13.39 -5.13
C GLU A 152 -18.08 14.60 -5.70
N PHE A 153 -16.79 14.74 -5.35
CA PHE A 153 -15.96 15.85 -5.79
C PHE A 153 -15.61 15.75 -7.28
N ILE A 154 -15.41 14.53 -7.79
CA ILE A 154 -14.99 14.27 -9.17
C ILE A 154 -16.06 14.68 -10.18
N ALA A 155 -17.33 14.53 -9.82
CA ALA A 155 -18.47 14.72 -10.74
C ALA A 155 -18.89 16.18 -10.96
N ARG A 156 -18.40 17.14 -10.17
CA ARG A 156 -19.00 18.48 -10.07
C ARG A 156 -18.05 19.67 -10.14
N THR A 157 -16.72 19.49 -10.22
CA THR A 157 -15.80 20.64 -10.04
C THR A 157 -14.78 20.81 -11.15
N THR A 158 -14.50 22.07 -11.49
CA THR A 158 -13.34 22.49 -12.29
C THR A 158 -12.04 22.50 -11.47
N THR A 159 -12.06 22.06 -10.21
CA THR A 159 -10.96 22.18 -9.25
C THR A 159 -9.73 21.40 -9.70
N ILE A 160 -9.89 20.16 -10.15
CA ILE A 160 -8.74 19.35 -10.62
C ILE A 160 -8.13 19.93 -11.90
N PRO A 161 -8.90 20.26 -12.95
CA PRO A 161 -8.36 20.94 -14.12
C PRO A 161 -7.60 22.23 -13.79
N ASP A 162 -8.18 23.08 -12.93
CA ASP A 162 -7.54 24.33 -12.51
C ASP A 162 -6.25 24.05 -11.73
N ALA A 163 -6.26 23.12 -10.82
CA ALA A 163 -5.09 22.71 -10.04
C ALA A 163 -3.95 22.19 -10.95
N LEU A 164 -4.28 21.34 -11.93
CA LEU A 164 -3.29 20.83 -12.89
C LEU A 164 -2.68 21.92 -13.76
N ARG A 165 -3.50 22.88 -14.24
CA ARG A 165 -3.01 24.03 -15.01
C ARG A 165 -2.06 24.90 -14.17
N MET A 166 -2.41 25.18 -12.92
CA MET A 166 -1.57 25.96 -12.00
C MET A 166 -0.29 25.20 -11.67
N ALA A 167 -0.36 23.92 -11.38
CA ALA A 167 0.77 23.05 -11.14
C ALA A 167 1.74 23.03 -12.34
N ARG A 168 1.22 22.84 -13.56
CA ARG A 168 2.01 22.83 -14.80
C ARG A 168 2.68 24.19 -15.06
N SER A 169 1.96 25.28 -14.81
CA SER A 169 2.48 26.63 -14.91
C SER A 169 3.62 26.88 -13.92
N TRP A 170 3.49 26.40 -12.68
CA TRP A 170 4.48 26.60 -11.63
C TRP A 170 5.79 25.84 -11.89
N VAL A 171 5.72 24.56 -12.29
CA VAL A 171 6.93 23.78 -12.61
C VAL A 171 7.59 24.23 -13.92
N GLY A 172 6.81 24.80 -14.84
CA GLY A 172 7.28 25.25 -16.16
C GLY A 172 7.67 24.06 -17.06
N GLN A 173 8.42 24.36 -18.13
CA GLN A 173 8.84 23.36 -19.13
C GLN A 173 10.00 22.49 -18.64
N THR A 174 10.79 22.97 -17.70
CA THR A 174 12.00 22.31 -17.19
C THR A 174 11.81 21.61 -15.86
N GLY A 175 10.62 21.70 -15.28
CA GLY A 175 10.28 21.06 -14.00
C GLY A 175 9.63 19.69 -14.16
N LEU A 176 9.46 19.00 -13.04
CA LEU A 176 8.69 17.75 -12.95
C LEU A 176 7.31 18.05 -12.39
N LEU A 177 6.28 17.66 -13.11
CA LEU A 177 4.93 17.50 -12.57
C LEU A 177 4.59 16.02 -12.57
N ALA A 178 4.26 15.46 -11.40
CA ALA A 178 3.75 14.11 -11.26
C ALA A 178 2.36 14.12 -10.60
N VAL A 179 1.45 13.33 -11.15
CA VAL A 179 0.14 13.05 -10.57
C VAL A 179 0.14 11.55 -10.23
N LEU A 180 0.00 11.26 -8.95
CA LEU A 180 0.02 9.91 -8.40
C LEU A 180 -1.36 9.59 -7.81
N SER A 181 -1.87 8.41 -8.07
CA SER A 181 -2.99 7.82 -7.34
C SER A 181 -2.59 6.43 -6.84
N ASP A 182 -2.88 6.18 -5.59
CA ASP A 182 -2.53 4.95 -4.89
C ASP A 182 -3.62 3.88 -5.00
N ILE A 183 -4.88 4.31 -4.91
CA ILE A 183 -6.04 3.44 -4.84
C ILE A 183 -7.17 4.01 -5.68
N GLN A 184 -7.82 3.13 -6.40
CA GLN A 184 -9.08 3.45 -7.06
C GLN A 184 -10.23 2.78 -6.29
N PRO A 185 -11.21 3.54 -5.77
CA PRO A 185 -12.36 2.95 -5.11
C PRO A 185 -13.17 2.14 -6.13
N ALA A 186 -13.42 0.87 -5.82
CA ALA A 186 -14.33 0.02 -6.59
C ALA A 186 -15.70 -0.04 -5.92
N PRO A 187 -16.80 -0.17 -6.70
CA PRO A 187 -18.11 -0.37 -6.12
C PRO A 187 -18.15 -1.66 -5.30
N VAL A 188 -18.60 -1.57 -4.05
CA VAL A 188 -18.76 -2.73 -3.17
C VAL A 188 -20.11 -3.37 -3.41
N LYS A 189 -20.11 -4.65 -3.74
CA LYS A 189 -21.31 -5.46 -3.90
C LYS A 189 -21.73 -6.12 -2.59
N ARG A 190 -20.74 -6.66 -1.87
CA ARG A 190 -20.95 -7.36 -0.60
C ARG A 190 -19.77 -7.17 0.33
N PHE A 191 -20.07 -7.11 1.61
CA PHE A 191 -19.10 -7.34 2.67
C PHE A 191 -19.04 -8.83 3.02
N VAL A 192 -17.86 -9.29 3.39
CA VAL A 192 -17.57 -10.69 3.70
C VAL A 192 -16.98 -10.81 5.10
N ASN A 193 -17.64 -11.55 5.98
CA ASN A 193 -17.12 -11.89 7.31
C ASN A 193 -16.32 -13.19 7.21
N ILE A 194 -15.01 -13.06 7.06
CA ILE A 194 -14.11 -14.22 6.92
C ILE A 194 -14.11 -15.08 8.17
N ASN A 195 -14.15 -14.50 9.37
CA ASN A 195 -14.16 -15.29 10.61
C ASN A 195 -15.41 -16.16 10.74
N ASN A 196 -16.57 -15.69 10.27
CA ASN A 196 -17.76 -16.55 10.22
C ASN A 196 -17.55 -17.74 9.27
N PHE A 197 -16.98 -17.50 8.10
CA PHE A 197 -16.68 -18.58 7.17
C PHE A 197 -15.64 -19.56 7.72
N LEU A 198 -14.61 -19.07 8.40
CA LEU A 198 -13.64 -19.93 9.08
C LEU A 198 -14.31 -20.80 10.17
N ALA A 199 -15.30 -20.26 10.88
CA ALA A 199 -16.08 -21.03 11.84
C ALA A 199 -16.97 -22.09 11.16
N GLU A 200 -17.61 -21.77 10.04
CA GLU A 200 -18.37 -22.74 9.23
C GLU A 200 -17.47 -23.88 8.72
N MET A 201 -16.20 -23.59 8.47
CA MET A 201 -15.20 -24.59 8.08
C MET A 201 -14.62 -25.40 9.25
N GLY A 202 -14.93 -25.04 10.49
CA GLY A 202 -14.34 -25.65 11.69
C GLY A 202 -12.92 -25.20 12.02
N VAL A 203 -12.42 -24.14 11.38
CA VAL A 203 -11.10 -23.52 11.65
C VAL A 203 -11.16 -22.68 12.92
N ILE A 204 -12.29 -22.02 13.17
CA ILE A 204 -12.58 -21.30 14.40
C ILE A 204 -13.60 -22.09 15.20
N GLU A 205 -13.27 -22.43 16.43
CA GLU A 205 -14.26 -22.95 17.39
C GLU A 205 -14.87 -21.79 18.15
N ARG A 206 -16.21 -21.83 18.30
CA ARG A 206 -16.97 -20.85 19.08
C ARG A 206 -17.73 -21.52 20.21
N ASP A 207 -17.93 -20.78 21.27
CA ASP A 207 -18.82 -21.18 22.34
C ASP A 207 -20.28 -21.06 21.90
N GLU A 208 -21.07 -22.09 22.10
CA GLU A 208 -22.47 -22.15 21.63
C GLU A 208 -23.38 -21.13 22.33
N GLN A 209 -23.07 -20.74 23.58
CA GLN A 209 -23.90 -19.85 24.38
C GLN A 209 -23.48 -18.39 24.26
N SER A 210 -22.17 -18.13 24.38
CA SER A 210 -21.62 -16.77 24.32
C SER A 210 -21.24 -16.32 22.91
N HIS A 211 -21.15 -17.24 21.95
CA HIS A 211 -20.64 -17.03 20.59
C HIS A 211 -19.20 -16.48 20.54
N LEU A 212 -18.47 -16.52 21.64
CA LEU A 212 -17.07 -16.11 21.69
C LEU A 212 -16.15 -17.17 21.08
N ILE A 213 -15.03 -16.73 20.55
CA ILE A 213 -14.00 -17.62 20.00
C ILE A 213 -13.34 -18.40 21.14
N LYS A 214 -13.26 -19.71 21.00
CA LYS A 214 -12.48 -20.60 21.87
C LYS A 214 -11.07 -20.72 21.32
N TRP A 215 -10.21 -19.85 21.74
CA TRP A 215 -8.84 -19.73 21.22
C TRP A 215 -8.02 -21.03 21.28
N PRO A 216 -8.06 -21.84 22.36
CA PRO A 216 -7.27 -23.07 22.42
C PRO A 216 -7.62 -24.11 21.34
N ASN A 217 -8.77 -23.96 20.70
CA ASN A 217 -9.26 -24.87 19.65
C ASN A 217 -9.38 -24.18 18.29
N THR A 218 -8.92 -22.94 18.17
CA THR A 218 -8.99 -22.15 16.94
C THR A 218 -7.65 -22.23 16.23
N LEU A 219 -7.65 -22.67 14.97
CA LEU A 219 -6.43 -22.85 14.18
C LEU A 219 -5.95 -21.57 13.52
N ALA A 220 -6.87 -20.73 13.04
CA ALA A 220 -6.54 -19.48 12.37
C ALA A 220 -7.67 -18.46 12.53
N TYR A 221 -7.34 -17.19 12.36
CA TYR A 221 -8.30 -16.09 12.46
C TYR A 221 -7.94 -14.95 11.51
N TYR A 222 -8.96 -14.23 11.06
CA TYR A 222 -8.82 -13.06 10.21
C TYR A 222 -8.78 -11.79 11.07
N ALA A 223 -7.71 -11.00 10.93
CA ALA A 223 -7.47 -9.81 11.76
C ALA A 223 -7.75 -8.47 11.05
N GLY A 224 -8.42 -8.48 9.89
CA GLY A 224 -8.65 -7.28 9.09
C GLY A 224 -7.61 -7.08 7.99
N HIS A 225 -7.84 -6.12 7.10
CA HIS A 225 -6.92 -5.71 6.04
C HIS A 225 -6.32 -6.85 5.19
N GLY A 226 -7.07 -7.93 4.96
CA GLY A 226 -6.56 -9.11 4.25
C GLY A 226 -5.68 -10.04 5.09
N GLN A 227 -5.40 -9.70 6.33
CA GLN A 227 -4.47 -10.41 7.20
C GLN A 227 -5.14 -11.62 7.86
N LEU A 228 -4.59 -12.78 7.62
CA LEU A 228 -5.01 -14.02 8.26
C LEU A 228 -3.82 -14.61 9.02
N TRP A 229 -4.05 -14.89 10.29
CA TRP A 229 -3.05 -15.36 11.22
C TRP A 229 -3.34 -16.78 11.63
N ILE A 230 -2.31 -17.61 11.67
CA ILE A 230 -2.37 -18.93 12.30
C ILE A 230 -2.23 -18.73 13.81
N ASN A 231 -3.07 -19.39 14.60
CA ASN A 231 -3.01 -19.33 16.06
C ASN A 231 -1.88 -20.25 16.56
N LEU A 232 -0.66 -19.75 16.45
CA LEU A 232 0.58 -20.53 16.57
C LEU A 232 1.00 -20.72 18.04
N LEU A 233 1.28 -21.94 18.43
CA LEU A 233 1.81 -22.27 19.75
C LEU A 233 3.22 -21.64 19.93
N GLY A 234 3.38 -20.97 21.06
CA GLY A 234 4.63 -20.24 21.37
C GLY A 234 4.67 -18.79 20.90
N ARG A 235 3.88 -18.42 19.86
CA ARG A 235 3.69 -17.03 19.41
C ARG A 235 2.43 -16.39 19.99
N ASP A 236 1.32 -17.10 19.89
CA ASP A 236 0.03 -16.62 20.36
C ASP A 236 -0.24 -17.09 21.82
N PRO A 237 -0.82 -16.25 22.69
CA PRO A 237 -1.03 -16.59 24.11
C PRO A 237 -1.86 -17.85 24.36
N GLN A 238 -2.75 -18.19 23.43
CA GLN A 238 -3.56 -19.39 23.43
C GLN A 238 -3.42 -20.15 22.10
N GLY A 239 -2.16 -20.25 21.64
CA GLY A 239 -1.83 -20.94 20.40
C GLY A 239 -2.26 -22.40 20.40
N ALA A 240 -2.85 -22.84 19.30
CA ALA A 240 -3.38 -24.19 19.11
C ALA A 240 -2.57 -25.00 18.10
N VAL A 241 -1.94 -24.34 17.14
CA VAL A 241 -1.22 -24.98 16.03
C VAL A 241 0.26 -25.12 16.38
N HIS A 242 0.79 -26.33 16.26
CA HIS A 242 2.22 -26.56 16.43
C HIS A 242 3.03 -25.96 15.27
N PRO A 243 4.20 -25.37 15.54
CA PRO A 243 5.09 -24.91 14.49
C PRO A 243 5.59 -26.08 13.62
N GLN A 244 6.00 -25.78 12.40
CA GLN A 244 6.45 -26.72 11.36
C GLN A 244 5.29 -27.45 10.66
N ASP A 245 5.19 -28.78 10.73
CA ASP A 245 4.31 -29.58 9.88
C ASP A 245 2.82 -29.20 9.99
N GLU A 246 2.30 -29.00 11.18
CA GLU A 246 0.90 -28.62 11.38
C GLU A 246 0.62 -27.18 10.88
N TYR A 247 1.56 -26.26 11.12
CA TYR A 247 1.49 -24.90 10.58
C TYR A 247 1.41 -24.92 9.04
N GLU A 248 2.28 -25.69 8.39
CA GLU A 248 2.31 -25.83 6.93
C GLU A 248 1.00 -26.42 6.40
N GLU A 249 0.48 -27.47 7.06
CA GLU A 249 -0.77 -28.12 6.68
C GLU A 249 -1.97 -27.16 6.78
N VAL A 250 -2.05 -26.39 7.85
CA VAL A 250 -3.12 -25.39 8.06
C VAL A 250 -3.02 -24.28 7.00
N CYS A 251 -1.82 -23.75 6.75
CA CYS A 251 -1.59 -22.77 5.71
C CYS A 251 -2.02 -23.29 4.32
N ASP A 252 -1.56 -24.49 3.95
CA ASP A 252 -1.90 -25.12 2.67
C ASP A 252 -3.39 -25.36 2.49
N THR A 253 -4.05 -25.77 3.57
CA THR A 253 -5.49 -25.97 3.59
C THR A 253 -6.24 -24.67 3.34
N LEU A 254 -5.86 -23.58 4.01
CA LEU A 254 -6.50 -22.28 3.87
C LEU A 254 -6.23 -21.63 2.50
N VAL A 255 -5.00 -21.72 2.01
CA VAL A 255 -4.62 -21.23 0.67
C VAL A 255 -5.49 -21.85 -0.43
N LYS A 256 -5.78 -23.16 -0.31
CA LYS A 256 -6.61 -23.90 -1.29
C LYS A 256 -8.12 -23.71 -1.05
N ALA A 257 -8.54 -23.70 0.21
CA ALA A 257 -9.95 -23.73 0.54
C ALA A 257 -10.65 -22.37 0.39
N LEU A 258 -10.03 -21.28 0.82
CA LEU A 258 -10.66 -19.95 0.77
C LEU A 258 -11.07 -19.55 -0.65
N PRO A 259 -10.20 -19.61 -1.68
CA PRO A 259 -10.61 -19.24 -3.04
C PRO A 259 -11.62 -20.20 -3.67
N THR A 260 -11.66 -21.46 -3.23
CA THR A 260 -12.52 -22.49 -3.85
C THR A 260 -13.88 -22.61 -3.20
N LYS A 261 -13.95 -22.50 -1.87
CA LYS A 261 -15.17 -22.75 -1.09
C LYS A 261 -15.97 -21.48 -0.80
N LEU A 262 -15.32 -20.31 -0.60
CA LEU A 262 -16.02 -19.07 -0.33
C LEU A 262 -16.62 -18.50 -1.62
N ARG A 263 -17.94 -18.68 -1.76
CA ARG A 263 -18.70 -18.28 -2.93
C ARG A 263 -19.82 -17.31 -2.56
N ASP A 264 -20.08 -16.35 -3.43
CA ASP A 264 -21.25 -15.47 -3.31
C ASP A 264 -22.54 -16.31 -3.30
N PRO A 265 -23.38 -16.19 -2.28
CA PRO A 265 -24.56 -17.07 -2.13
C PRO A 265 -25.64 -16.88 -3.20
N GLU A 266 -25.68 -15.73 -3.88
CA GLU A 266 -26.68 -15.45 -4.92
C GLU A 266 -26.16 -15.78 -6.32
N THR A 267 -24.88 -15.49 -6.56
CA THR A 267 -24.32 -15.61 -7.92
C THR A 267 -23.45 -16.83 -8.11
N GLY A 268 -23.00 -17.47 -7.03
CA GLY A 268 -22.00 -18.54 -7.05
C GLY A 268 -20.59 -18.06 -7.44
N ALA A 269 -20.40 -16.75 -7.60
CA ALA A 269 -19.14 -16.18 -8.01
C ALA A 269 -18.04 -16.40 -6.95
N GLN A 270 -16.82 -16.51 -7.41
CA GLN A 270 -15.64 -16.56 -6.54
C GLN A 270 -15.43 -15.20 -5.87
N VAL A 271 -15.21 -15.21 -4.56
CA VAL A 271 -15.07 -14.02 -3.71
C VAL A 271 -13.61 -13.68 -3.46
N ILE A 272 -12.80 -14.69 -3.21
CA ILE A 272 -11.36 -14.55 -3.00
C ILE A 272 -10.64 -14.78 -4.33
N GLU A 273 -9.79 -13.86 -4.71
CA GLU A 273 -8.97 -14.01 -5.90
C GLU A 273 -7.82 -14.96 -5.63
N ARG A 274 -7.07 -14.69 -4.58
CA ARG A 274 -5.91 -15.49 -4.17
C ARG A 274 -5.65 -15.33 -2.66
N VAL A 275 -5.01 -16.31 -2.10
CA VAL A 275 -4.38 -16.25 -0.77
C VAL A 275 -2.89 -16.47 -0.97
N TYR A 276 -2.09 -15.54 -0.49
CA TYR A 276 -0.63 -15.62 -0.53
C TYR A 276 -0.10 -16.06 0.82
N ARG A 277 0.99 -16.79 0.81
CA ARG A 277 1.86 -16.93 1.97
C ARG A 277 2.73 -15.68 2.07
N LYS A 278 3.11 -15.28 3.28
CA LYS A 278 3.95 -14.07 3.48
C LYS A 278 5.28 -14.14 2.72
N GLU A 279 5.87 -15.33 2.61
CA GLU A 279 7.12 -15.59 1.91
C GLU A 279 7.02 -15.43 0.38
N GLU A 280 5.81 -15.48 -0.18
CA GLU A 280 5.57 -15.20 -1.59
C GLU A 280 5.62 -13.69 -1.90
N LEU A 281 5.38 -12.84 -0.91
CA LEU A 281 5.25 -11.39 -1.06
C LEU A 281 6.43 -10.62 -0.48
N TYR A 282 7.03 -11.14 0.57
CA TYR A 282 8.02 -10.42 1.37
C TYR A 282 9.27 -11.29 1.59
N SER A 283 10.43 -10.66 1.57
CA SER A 283 11.73 -11.32 1.83
C SER A 283 12.64 -10.51 2.75
N ASN A 284 12.12 -9.47 3.39
CA ASN A 284 12.91 -8.48 4.12
C ASN A 284 13.03 -8.80 5.62
N GLU A 285 13.81 -7.99 6.33
CA GLU A 285 14.16 -8.15 7.75
C GLU A 285 12.97 -8.42 8.69
N TYR A 286 11.81 -7.78 8.43
CA TYR A 286 10.63 -7.89 9.30
C TYR A 286 9.58 -8.89 8.80
N LEU A 287 9.99 -9.87 7.99
CA LEU A 287 9.09 -10.95 7.54
C LEU A 287 8.40 -11.66 8.71
N PHE A 288 9.08 -11.78 9.86
CA PHE A 288 8.50 -12.41 11.05
C PHE A 288 7.31 -11.64 11.64
N CYS A 289 7.18 -10.35 11.36
CA CYS A 289 6.04 -9.51 11.76
C CYS A 289 4.87 -9.59 10.79
N ALA A 290 5.07 -10.16 9.60
CA ALA A 290 4.03 -10.25 8.59
C ALA A 290 2.93 -11.24 9.00
N PRO A 291 1.66 -11.01 8.59
CA PRO A 291 0.61 -12.00 8.74
C PRO A 291 0.99 -13.28 7.99
N ASP A 292 0.61 -14.44 8.52
CA ASP A 292 1.00 -15.73 7.94
C ASP A 292 0.45 -15.93 6.52
N LEU A 293 -0.78 -15.47 6.29
CA LEU A 293 -1.45 -15.51 5.00
C LEU A 293 -2.10 -14.15 4.69
N ILE A 294 -2.08 -13.79 3.41
CA ILE A 294 -2.69 -12.57 2.90
C ILE A 294 -3.82 -12.93 1.93
N VAL A 295 -5.04 -12.53 2.28
CA VAL A 295 -6.26 -12.81 1.53
C VAL A 295 -6.58 -11.65 0.59
N VAL A 296 -6.65 -11.95 -0.68
CA VAL A 296 -6.95 -10.99 -1.74
C VAL A 296 -8.36 -11.21 -2.26
N PHE A 297 -9.20 -10.18 -2.18
CA PHE A 297 -10.59 -10.24 -2.61
C PHE A 297 -10.74 -9.87 -4.07
N LYS A 298 -11.69 -10.48 -4.75
CA LYS A 298 -12.10 -10.02 -6.09
C LYS A 298 -12.79 -8.67 -6.04
N PRO A 299 -12.71 -7.86 -7.10
CA PRO A 299 -13.41 -6.58 -7.20
C PRO A 299 -14.90 -6.72 -6.86
N GLY A 300 -15.39 -5.84 -6.01
CA GLY A 300 -16.75 -5.84 -5.52
C GLY A 300 -16.97 -6.56 -4.18
N TYR A 301 -15.98 -7.25 -3.67
CA TYR A 301 -16.03 -7.88 -2.35
C TYR A 301 -14.99 -7.23 -1.42
N LEU A 302 -15.41 -6.90 -0.21
CA LEU A 302 -14.54 -6.37 0.83
C LEU A 302 -14.74 -7.12 2.15
N PRO A 303 -13.72 -7.17 3.00
CA PRO A 303 -13.93 -7.69 4.35
C PRO A 303 -14.94 -6.83 5.08
N SER A 304 -15.84 -7.47 5.82
CA SER A 304 -16.78 -6.76 6.69
C SER A 304 -16.00 -5.92 7.71
N PRO A 305 -16.35 -4.65 7.93
CA PRO A 305 -15.79 -3.87 9.04
C PRO A 305 -15.98 -4.55 10.40
N GLN A 306 -16.93 -5.45 10.50
CA GLN A 306 -17.23 -6.22 11.70
C GLN A 306 -16.45 -7.53 11.80
N SER A 307 -15.77 -7.97 10.71
CA SER A 307 -14.93 -9.17 10.70
C SER A 307 -13.82 -9.14 11.75
N THR A 308 -13.42 -7.95 12.16
CA THR A 308 -12.40 -7.72 13.17
C THR A 308 -12.93 -7.72 14.60
N ARG A 309 -14.25 -7.81 14.80
CA ARG A 309 -14.83 -7.93 16.12
C ARG A 309 -14.76 -9.37 16.61
N LEU A 310 -14.40 -9.55 17.86
CA LEU A 310 -14.49 -10.82 18.55
C LEU A 310 -15.96 -11.14 18.79
N GLY A 311 -16.52 -12.03 18.00
CA GLY A 311 -17.92 -12.41 18.09
C GLY A 311 -18.48 -12.65 16.70
N LEU A 312 -18.89 -13.86 16.45
CA LEU A 312 -19.38 -14.33 15.15
C LEU A 312 -20.91 -14.12 15.06
N TYR A 313 -21.34 -12.88 15.24
CA TYR A 313 -22.77 -12.57 15.38
C TYR A 313 -23.53 -12.47 14.08
N GLU A 314 -22.84 -12.40 12.94
CA GLU A 314 -23.46 -12.00 11.69
C GLU A 314 -23.34 -13.05 10.60
N GLN A 315 -24.07 -12.78 9.53
CA GLN A 315 -23.99 -13.60 8.34
C GLN A 315 -22.61 -13.46 7.69
N THR A 316 -22.15 -14.52 7.05
CA THR A 316 -20.90 -14.51 6.28
C THR A 316 -20.89 -13.43 5.19
N PHE A 317 -22.09 -13.11 4.64
CA PHE A 317 -22.25 -12.06 3.64
C PHE A 317 -23.29 -11.03 4.06
N THR A 318 -22.95 -9.74 3.90
CA THR A 318 -23.88 -8.63 4.09
C THR A 318 -23.85 -7.68 2.88
N VAL A 319 -25.00 -7.05 2.61
CA VAL A 319 -25.11 -6.02 1.56
C VAL A 319 -24.77 -4.67 2.18
N PRO A 320 -23.86 -3.87 1.57
CA PRO A 320 -23.52 -2.56 2.09
C PRO A 320 -24.73 -1.63 2.11
N THR A 321 -24.89 -0.86 3.19
CA THR A 321 -25.81 0.27 3.23
C THR A 321 -25.23 1.46 2.42
N ALA A 322 -26.05 2.44 2.05
CA ALA A 322 -25.58 3.61 1.30
C ALA A 322 -24.45 4.39 1.99
N GLY A 323 -24.47 4.45 3.35
CA GLY A 323 -23.42 5.08 4.14
C GLY A 323 -22.12 4.27 4.17
N GLU A 324 -22.22 2.96 4.29
CA GLU A 324 -21.07 2.05 4.29
C GLU A 324 -20.39 1.97 2.92
N THR A 325 -21.14 2.07 1.84
CA THR A 325 -20.58 2.10 0.48
C THR A 325 -19.65 3.31 0.29
N ALA A 326 -20.00 4.45 0.87
CA ALA A 326 -19.16 5.64 0.82
C ALA A 326 -17.87 5.51 1.67
N MET A 327 -17.94 4.79 2.79
CA MET A 327 -16.76 4.54 3.65
C MET A 327 -15.85 3.42 3.11
N ALA A 328 -16.41 2.45 2.41
CA ALA A 328 -15.67 1.34 1.81
C ALA A 328 -14.75 1.78 0.67
N GLY A 329 -14.93 2.99 0.14
CA GLY A 329 -14.02 3.61 -0.82
C GLY A 329 -12.59 3.85 -0.29
N ALA A 330 -12.37 3.73 1.02
CA ALA A 330 -11.05 3.87 1.64
C ALA A 330 -10.30 2.54 1.83
N HIS A 331 -10.93 1.40 1.53
CA HIS A 331 -10.25 0.11 1.61
C HIS A 331 -9.54 -0.20 0.28
N PRO A 332 -8.29 -0.65 0.31
CA PRO A 332 -7.59 -1.07 -0.90
C PRO A 332 -8.27 -2.30 -1.51
N SER A 333 -9.35 -2.08 -2.24
CA SER A 333 -9.81 -3.05 -3.20
C SER A 333 -8.85 -2.95 -4.38
N MET A 334 -8.39 -4.07 -4.88
CA MET A 334 -7.37 -4.33 -5.87
C MET A 334 -7.60 -3.66 -7.23
N VAL A 335 -7.74 -2.35 -7.24
CA VAL A 335 -7.79 -1.58 -8.48
C VAL A 335 -6.51 -0.76 -8.55
N SER A 336 -5.80 -0.94 -9.63
CA SER A 336 -4.51 -0.30 -9.90
C SER A 336 -4.55 1.21 -9.67
N GLY A 337 -3.51 1.72 -9.02
CA GLY A 337 -3.21 3.14 -9.01
C GLY A 337 -2.64 3.59 -10.35
N PHE A 338 -2.11 4.79 -10.43
CA PHE A 338 -1.39 5.26 -11.61
C PHE A 338 -0.36 6.33 -11.25
N LEU A 339 0.65 6.45 -12.10
CA LEU A 339 1.59 7.57 -12.14
C LEU A 339 1.49 8.22 -13.52
N LEU A 340 1.14 9.50 -13.56
CA LEU A 340 1.18 10.37 -14.73
C LEU A 340 2.23 11.45 -14.48
N ALA A 341 3.23 11.56 -15.32
CA ALA A 341 4.32 12.50 -15.08
C ALA A 341 4.83 13.17 -16.35
N VAL A 342 5.24 14.42 -16.22
CA VAL A 342 5.89 15.23 -17.28
C VAL A 342 7.17 15.82 -16.73
N ALA A 343 8.29 15.56 -17.39
CA ALA A 343 9.61 16.13 -17.09
C ALA A 343 10.54 16.03 -18.31
N PRO A 344 11.59 16.85 -18.40
CA PRO A 344 12.56 16.75 -19.50
C PRO A 344 13.31 15.42 -19.58
N THR A 345 13.41 14.69 -18.48
CA THR A 345 14.07 13.38 -18.35
C THR A 345 13.19 12.22 -18.81
N LEU A 346 11.89 12.44 -18.86
CA LEU A 346 10.90 11.44 -19.27
C LEU A 346 10.68 11.45 -20.78
N ALA A 347 10.17 10.35 -21.29
CA ALA A 347 9.69 10.28 -22.67
C ALA A 347 8.41 11.11 -22.86
N SER A 348 7.97 11.33 -24.08
CA SER A 348 6.71 12.01 -24.38
C SER A 348 5.73 11.04 -25.04
N GLY A 349 4.46 11.10 -24.65
CA GLY A 349 3.39 10.32 -25.24
C GLY A 349 3.45 8.83 -24.95
N VAL A 350 4.16 8.41 -23.88
CA VAL A 350 4.25 7.01 -23.49
C VAL A 350 3.16 6.69 -22.47
N SER A 351 2.29 5.76 -22.85
CA SER A 351 1.26 5.24 -21.96
C SER A 351 1.43 3.72 -21.87
N LEU A 352 1.91 3.26 -20.72
CA LEU A 352 2.09 1.84 -20.48
C LEU A 352 0.80 1.28 -19.88
N LEU A 353 0.23 0.31 -20.57
CA LEU A 353 -0.87 -0.52 -20.07
C LEU A 353 -0.35 -1.71 -19.26
N ASP A 354 0.94 -2.03 -19.41
CA ASP A 354 1.60 -3.01 -18.57
C ASP A 354 1.80 -2.40 -17.19
N HIS A 355 1.26 -3.08 -16.19
CA HIS A 355 1.29 -2.62 -14.82
C HIS A 355 2.71 -2.67 -14.23
N ALA A 356 3.07 -1.68 -13.42
CA ALA A 356 4.28 -1.68 -12.63
C ALA A 356 3.91 -1.83 -11.13
N PRO A 357 4.77 -2.43 -10.29
CA PRO A 357 4.55 -2.43 -8.85
C PRO A 357 4.39 -1.01 -8.29
N LEU A 358 3.50 -0.81 -7.33
CA LEU A 358 3.31 0.49 -6.67
C LEU A 358 4.62 1.04 -6.07
N THR A 359 5.48 0.14 -5.58
CA THR A 359 6.82 0.47 -5.07
C THR A 359 7.77 1.07 -6.11
N SER A 360 7.47 0.92 -7.42
CA SER A 360 8.24 1.55 -8.50
C SER A 360 8.04 3.07 -8.62
N ALA A 361 6.99 3.63 -8.01
CA ALA A 361 6.67 5.05 -8.14
C ALA A 361 7.80 5.94 -7.58
N VAL A 362 8.28 5.66 -6.37
CA VAL A 362 9.34 6.45 -5.71
C VAL A 362 10.67 6.38 -6.48
N PRO A 363 11.23 5.19 -6.79
CA PRO A 363 12.47 5.13 -7.55
C PRO A 363 12.33 5.76 -8.95
N THR A 364 11.16 5.70 -9.57
CA THR A 364 10.91 6.39 -10.86
C THR A 364 10.97 7.91 -10.70
N LEU A 365 10.37 8.47 -9.67
CA LEU A 365 10.40 9.91 -9.38
C LEU A 365 11.80 10.37 -9.00
N LEU A 366 12.52 9.63 -8.15
CA LEU A 366 13.89 9.95 -7.77
C LEU A 366 14.83 9.91 -8.97
N HIS A 367 14.71 8.88 -9.82
CA HIS A 367 15.50 8.78 -11.04
C HIS A 367 15.22 9.93 -12.00
N ALA A 368 13.94 10.32 -12.17
CA ALA A 368 13.57 11.48 -13.00
C ALA A 368 14.19 12.78 -12.49
N LEU A 369 14.36 12.93 -11.18
CA LEU A 369 14.98 14.08 -10.52
C LEU A 369 16.53 13.99 -10.45
N ASN A 370 17.11 12.91 -10.96
CA ASN A 370 18.54 12.60 -10.86
C ASN A 370 19.03 12.53 -9.40
N VAL A 371 18.22 11.94 -8.53
CA VAL A 371 18.54 11.69 -7.12
C VAL A 371 18.92 10.22 -6.96
N GLU A 372 20.05 9.97 -6.32
CA GLU A 372 20.50 8.61 -6.01
C GLU A 372 19.58 7.96 -4.96
N TYR A 373 19.32 6.68 -5.13
CA TYR A 373 18.52 5.87 -4.21
C TYR A 373 19.07 4.45 -4.13
N VAL A 374 18.87 3.83 -2.97
CA VAL A 374 19.31 2.46 -2.69
C VAL A 374 18.23 1.69 -1.93
N ASN A 375 18.32 0.37 -1.93
CA ASN A 375 17.44 -0.52 -1.16
C ASN A 375 15.94 -0.32 -1.45
N MET A 376 15.58 -0.17 -2.73
CA MET A 376 14.19 -0.15 -3.18
C MET A 376 13.72 -1.56 -3.55
N ASP A 377 12.48 -1.91 -3.19
CA ASP A 377 11.91 -3.23 -3.52
C ASP A 377 11.54 -3.40 -5.01
N SER A 378 11.49 -2.30 -5.74
CA SER A 378 11.25 -2.31 -7.19
C SER A 378 12.16 -1.30 -7.89
N PRO A 379 12.61 -1.58 -9.11
CA PRO A 379 13.36 -0.62 -9.90
C PRO A 379 12.47 0.53 -10.41
N ALA A 380 13.09 1.63 -10.83
CA ALA A 380 12.42 2.65 -11.62
C ALA A 380 11.90 2.03 -12.93
N VAL A 381 10.76 2.52 -13.41
CA VAL A 381 10.12 2.03 -14.65
C VAL A 381 10.89 2.59 -15.87
N SER A 382 11.82 1.83 -16.40
CA SER A 382 12.75 2.24 -17.46
C SER A 382 12.06 2.75 -18.73
N ALA A 383 10.95 2.13 -19.12
CA ALA A 383 10.20 2.49 -20.31
C ALA A 383 9.59 3.91 -20.27
N LEU A 384 9.56 4.57 -19.10
CA LEU A 384 9.05 5.92 -18.96
C LEU A 384 10.12 6.99 -19.27
N PHE A 385 11.38 6.63 -19.39
CA PHE A 385 12.47 7.60 -19.63
C PHE A 385 12.84 7.71 -21.09
N SER A 386 13.33 8.89 -21.48
CA SER A 386 13.89 9.05 -22.82
C SER A 386 15.15 8.20 -22.98
N PRO A 387 15.37 7.54 -24.14
CA PRO A 387 16.58 6.75 -24.37
C PRO A 387 17.87 7.54 -24.16
N ALA A 388 17.90 8.80 -24.60
CA ALA A 388 19.05 9.67 -24.45
C ALA A 388 19.38 9.98 -22.97
N TYR A 389 18.37 10.02 -22.12
CA TYR A 389 18.58 10.19 -20.68
C TYR A 389 19.15 8.90 -20.05
N LEU A 390 18.61 7.73 -20.39
CA LEU A 390 19.09 6.46 -19.87
C LEU A 390 20.51 6.10 -20.31
N GLU A 391 20.97 6.56 -21.47
CA GLU A 391 22.35 6.37 -21.91
C GLU A 391 23.35 7.05 -20.95
N THR A 392 22.98 8.19 -20.38
CA THR A 392 23.84 8.95 -19.46
C THR A 392 23.52 8.70 -17.99
N HIS A 393 22.31 8.25 -17.69
CA HIS A 393 21.80 7.96 -16.35
C HIS A 393 21.15 6.57 -16.34
N PRO A 394 21.94 5.49 -16.36
CA PRO A 394 21.38 4.14 -16.33
C PRO A 394 20.67 3.86 -14.97
N ILE A 395 19.52 3.18 -15.03
CA ILE A 395 18.84 2.73 -13.82
C ILE A 395 19.71 1.66 -13.15
N ARG A 396 20.09 1.91 -11.91
CA ARG A 396 20.80 0.93 -11.10
C ARG A 396 19.80 -0.12 -10.62
N THR A 397 20.06 -1.37 -10.93
CA THR A 397 19.30 -2.52 -10.48
C THR A 397 19.99 -3.18 -9.28
N ASP A 398 20.30 -2.43 -8.25
CA ASP A 398 20.83 -2.98 -7.00
C ASP A 398 19.71 -3.70 -6.21
N ALA A 399 18.90 -4.47 -6.95
CA ALA A 399 17.94 -5.44 -6.43
C ALA A 399 18.63 -6.74 -5.96
N GLN A 400 19.96 -6.77 -5.94
CA GLN A 400 20.70 -7.78 -5.19
C GLN A 400 20.85 -7.24 -3.78
N GLY A 401 20.11 -7.85 -2.85
CA GLY A 401 20.34 -7.65 -1.43
C GLY A 401 21.85 -7.62 -1.20
N GLN A 402 22.36 -6.67 -0.44
CA GLN A 402 23.73 -6.74 0.05
C GLN A 402 23.92 -8.16 0.54
N GLU A 403 24.80 -8.92 -0.11
CA GLU A 403 25.37 -10.09 0.53
C GLU A 403 25.84 -9.58 1.89
N LEU A 404 25.25 -10.13 2.95
CA LEU A 404 25.65 -9.80 4.31
C LEU A 404 27.16 -9.91 4.32
N SER A 405 27.84 -8.90 4.83
CA SER A 405 29.28 -9.02 5.03
C SER A 405 29.53 -10.23 5.94
N GLU A 406 30.67 -10.89 5.83
CA GLU A 406 31.01 -12.00 6.72
C GLU A 406 30.85 -11.60 8.22
N GLU A 407 31.09 -10.32 8.54
CA GLU A 407 30.89 -9.75 9.88
C GLU A 407 29.40 -9.67 10.26
N ASP A 408 28.50 -9.34 9.33
CA ASP A 408 27.06 -9.29 9.58
C ASP A 408 26.47 -10.71 9.69
N GLU A 409 26.96 -11.66 8.89
CA GLU A 409 26.57 -13.08 9.02
C GLU A 409 27.00 -13.65 10.38
N GLU A 410 28.23 -13.38 10.83
CA GLU A 410 28.70 -13.82 12.15
C GLU A 410 27.87 -13.19 13.29
N LEU A 411 27.45 -11.93 13.13
CA LEU A 411 26.63 -11.22 14.11
C LEU A 411 25.21 -11.80 14.18
N VAL A 412 24.62 -12.14 13.04
CA VAL A 412 23.31 -12.82 12.95
C VAL A 412 23.40 -14.22 13.55
N ILE A 413 24.41 -15.00 13.19
CA ILE A 413 24.65 -16.35 13.73
C ILE A 413 24.87 -16.28 15.25
N GLY A 414 25.63 -15.28 15.73
CA GLY A 414 25.82 -15.05 17.16
C GLY A 414 24.52 -14.81 17.91
N ARG A 415 23.65 -13.94 17.36
CA ARG A 415 22.33 -13.65 17.95
C ARG A 415 21.39 -14.86 17.92
N LEU A 416 21.39 -15.64 16.84
CA LEU A 416 20.57 -16.86 16.75
C LEU A 416 21.03 -17.91 17.76
N ARG A 417 22.34 -18.00 18.02
CA ARG A 417 22.91 -18.88 19.05
C ARG A 417 22.55 -18.42 20.45
N ASP A 418 22.63 -17.12 20.74
CA ASP A 418 22.27 -16.55 22.04
C ASP A 418 20.77 -16.71 22.34
N LEU A 419 19.93 -16.74 21.31
CA LEU A 419 18.49 -16.99 21.41
C LEU A 419 18.12 -18.48 21.41
N GLY A 420 19.09 -19.38 21.24
CA GLY A 420 18.87 -20.83 21.30
C GLY A 420 18.25 -21.46 20.04
N TYR A 421 18.36 -20.79 18.90
CA TYR A 421 17.83 -21.30 17.62
C TYR A 421 18.82 -22.20 16.87
N ILE A 422 20.12 -22.07 17.16
CA ILE A 422 21.22 -22.92 16.59
C ILE A 422 22.29 -23.23 17.63
#